data_71c73fc1771c454f5ff071bc235b4060
#
_entry.id   71c73fc1771c454f5ff071bc235b4060
#
_cell.length_a   1.000
_cell.length_b   1.000
_cell.length_c   1.000
_cell.angle_alpha   90.00
_cell.angle_beta   90.00
_cell.angle_gamma   90.00
#
_symmetry.space_group_name_H-M   'P 1'
#
loop_
_entity.id
_entity.type
_entity.pdbx_description
1 polymer ?
#
loop_
_entity_poly.entity_id
_entity_poly.type
_entity_poly.pdbx_seq_one_letter_code
_entity_poly.pdbx_strand_id
1 'polypeptide(L)'
;DDIHVEPAAVCRAFARGARTLGADIFEYTPVLSVEPEAGAVRVTTASGIAEAEHAVIASGVWSGAFFKQIGLDKRFYPVKGECLSVWNDGIPLTRTLYHDHCYIVPRHSGKLVVGATMKPGDWNEQPELGGIEELIRKAKSMLPDIESMKIDQCWAGLRPETGDGNPYIGTHPENDRILFAAGHFRNGILLAPATGEMMADMILGNPVKTEWIEAFKAERKEAVHR
;
A
#
# COMPACT_ATOMS: atom_id res chain seq x y z
N ASP A 1 -6.36 11.39 -20.17
CA ASP A 1 -4.93 11.04 -20.17
C ASP A 1 -4.67 10.12 -18.99
N ASP A 2 -3.93 9.04 -19.21
CA ASP A 2 -3.56 8.09 -18.18
C ASP A 2 -2.14 8.36 -17.71
N ILE A 3 -1.88 8.27 -16.40
CA ILE A 3 -0.57 8.53 -15.82
C ILE A 3 -0.03 7.24 -15.23
N HIS A 4 1.15 6.84 -15.65
CA HIS A 4 1.85 5.68 -15.13
C HIS A 4 3.01 6.10 -14.23
N VAL A 5 3.15 5.45 -13.10
CA VAL A 5 4.29 5.60 -12.21
C VAL A 5 4.96 4.25 -11.97
N GLU A 6 6.23 4.28 -11.65
CA GLU A 6 6.97 3.13 -11.13
C GLU A 6 6.87 3.11 -9.59
N PRO A 7 6.06 2.24 -8.97
CA PRO A 7 5.78 2.31 -7.53
C PRO A 7 7.04 2.30 -6.66
N ALA A 8 7.98 1.43 -6.97
CA ALA A 8 9.26 1.36 -6.23
C ALA A 8 10.11 2.63 -6.39
N ALA A 9 10.06 3.29 -7.57
CA ALA A 9 10.76 4.55 -7.78
C ALA A 9 10.12 5.69 -7.01
N VAL A 10 8.79 5.74 -6.95
CA VAL A 10 8.02 6.71 -6.15
C VAL A 10 8.37 6.56 -4.67
N CYS A 11 8.33 5.34 -4.11
CA CYS A 11 8.70 5.10 -2.70
C CYS A 11 10.15 5.55 -2.41
N ARG A 12 11.09 5.20 -3.29
CA ARG A 12 12.49 5.66 -3.14
C ARG A 12 12.64 7.17 -3.23
N ALA A 13 11.88 7.83 -4.09
CA ALA A 13 11.91 9.29 -4.23
C ALA A 13 11.42 9.98 -2.96
N PHE A 14 10.29 9.52 -2.40
CA PHE A 14 9.79 10.05 -1.13
C PHE A 14 10.77 9.79 0.03
N ALA A 15 11.31 8.58 0.15
CA ALA A 15 12.29 8.27 1.18
C ALA A 15 13.56 9.13 1.06
N ARG A 16 14.06 9.34 -0.16
CA ARG A 16 15.21 10.23 -0.40
C ARG A 16 14.88 11.68 -0.05
N GLY A 17 13.70 12.16 -0.45
CA GLY A 17 13.22 13.50 -0.12
C GLY A 17 13.12 13.71 1.40
N ALA A 18 12.52 12.77 2.12
CA ALA A 18 12.41 12.81 3.57
C ALA A 18 13.78 12.88 4.25
N ARG A 19 14.74 12.03 3.86
CA ARG A 19 16.13 12.08 4.36
C ARG A 19 16.79 13.43 4.09
N THR A 20 16.60 14.01 2.90
CA THR A 20 17.16 15.33 2.56
C THR A 20 16.59 16.44 3.44
N LEU A 21 15.35 16.28 3.92
CA LEU A 21 14.69 17.19 4.84
C LEU A 21 14.96 16.88 6.32
N GLY A 22 15.84 15.93 6.63
CA GLY A 22 16.29 15.62 7.99
C GLY A 22 15.55 14.46 8.66
N ALA A 23 14.71 13.71 7.96
CA ALA A 23 14.08 12.52 8.53
C ALA A 23 15.05 11.33 8.58
N ASP A 24 15.08 10.61 9.70
CA ASP A 24 15.77 9.35 9.83
C ASP A 24 14.88 8.20 9.33
N ILE A 25 15.47 7.27 8.59
CA ILE A 25 14.80 6.06 8.09
C ILE A 25 15.60 4.85 8.54
N PHE A 26 15.00 4.03 9.39
CA PHE A 26 15.59 2.80 9.93
C PHE A 26 15.03 1.59 9.18
N GLU A 27 15.80 1.11 8.22
CA GLU A 27 15.48 -0.13 7.51
C GLU A 27 15.81 -1.35 8.37
N TYR A 28 15.16 -2.48 8.12
CA TYR A 28 15.36 -3.74 8.87
C TYR A 28 15.15 -3.62 10.38
N THR A 29 14.33 -2.67 10.80
CA THR A 29 14.03 -2.38 12.20
C THR A 29 12.54 -2.63 12.47
N PRO A 30 12.15 -3.89 12.73
CA PRO A 30 10.75 -4.23 13.00
C PRO A 30 10.25 -3.54 14.26
N VAL A 31 9.09 -2.88 14.14
CA VAL A 31 8.34 -2.36 15.29
C VAL A 31 7.58 -3.51 15.95
N LEU A 32 7.72 -3.66 17.26
CA LEU A 32 7.10 -4.72 18.06
C LEU A 32 5.84 -4.21 18.77
N SER A 33 5.88 -2.98 19.31
CA SER A 33 4.73 -2.36 19.94
C SER A 33 4.72 -0.85 19.76
N VAL A 34 3.49 -0.30 19.86
CA VAL A 34 3.21 1.15 19.92
C VAL A 34 2.33 1.37 21.13
N GLU A 35 2.81 2.09 22.12
CA GLU A 35 2.16 2.26 23.42
C GLU A 35 2.03 3.74 23.77
N PRO A 36 0.81 4.21 24.13
CA PRO A 36 0.65 5.57 24.60
C PRO A 36 1.28 5.73 25.99
N GLU A 37 1.96 6.86 26.21
CA GLU A 37 2.49 7.27 27.50
C GLU A 37 2.02 8.68 27.88
N ALA A 38 2.34 9.10 29.10
CA ALA A 38 2.01 10.44 29.57
C ALA A 38 2.81 11.49 28.76
N GLY A 39 2.17 12.10 27.76
CA GLY A 39 2.77 13.16 26.93
C GLY A 39 3.59 12.68 25.73
N ALA A 40 3.70 11.38 25.49
CA ALA A 40 4.47 10.80 24.41
C ALA A 40 3.84 9.49 23.87
N VAL A 41 4.43 8.94 22.84
CA VAL A 41 4.17 7.57 22.36
C VAL A 41 5.50 6.82 22.38
N ARG A 42 5.50 5.64 23.02
CA ARG A 42 6.64 4.73 23.02
C ARG A 42 6.51 3.74 21.87
N VAL A 43 7.56 3.62 21.08
CA VAL A 43 7.69 2.67 19.98
C VAL A 43 8.81 1.70 20.32
N THR A 44 8.47 0.44 20.57
CA THR A 44 9.47 -0.60 20.86
C THR A 44 9.85 -1.32 19.57
N THR A 45 11.14 -1.46 19.33
CA THR A 45 11.72 -2.19 18.20
C THR A 45 12.66 -3.29 18.68
N ALA A 46 13.08 -4.17 17.78
CA ALA A 46 14.11 -5.16 18.10
C ALA A 46 15.47 -4.54 18.45
N SER A 47 15.71 -3.28 18.07
CA SER A 47 16.99 -2.55 18.27
C SER A 47 16.95 -1.59 19.45
N GLY A 48 15.80 -1.37 20.10
CA GLY A 48 15.66 -0.45 21.21
C GLY A 48 14.29 0.23 21.23
N ILE A 49 14.19 1.26 22.03
CA ILE A 49 12.97 2.04 22.26
C ILE A 49 13.16 3.44 21.67
N ALA A 50 12.15 3.94 20.98
CA ALA A 50 12.03 5.33 20.56
C ALA A 50 10.81 5.96 21.25
N GLU A 51 10.95 7.22 21.63
CA GLU A 51 9.85 8.04 22.17
C GLU A 51 9.63 9.23 21.25
N ALA A 52 8.36 9.55 20.97
CA ALA A 52 7.97 10.65 20.10
C ALA A 52 6.70 11.33 20.62
N GLU A 53 6.46 12.56 20.20
CA GLU A 53 5.21 13.26 20.51
C GLU A 53 4.02 12.61 19.79
N HIS A 54 4.23 12.13 18.59
CA HIS A 54 3.22 11.46 17.77
C HIS A 54 3.79 10.20 17.10
N ALA A 55 2.94 9.21 16.87
CA ALA A 55 3.25 8.04 16.06
C ALA A 55 2.18 7.82 14.98
N VAL A 56 2.61 7.52 13.76
CA VAL A 56 1.71 7.17 12.65
C VAL A 56 1.86 5.70 12.30
N ILE A 57 0.79 4.93 12.46
CA ILE A 57 0.73 3.53 12.03
C ILE A 57 0.43 3.49 10.54
N ALA A 58 1.43 3.17 9.72
CA ALA A 58 1.34 3.08 8.26
C ALA A 58 1.86 1.73 7.73
N SER A 59 1.63 0.65 8.48
CA SER A 59 2.22 -0.68 8.28
C SER A 59 1.43 -1.59 7.34
N GLY A 60 0.61 -1.02 6.43
CA GLY A 60 -0.11 -1.78 5.41
C GLY A 60 -1.04 -2.85 6.00
N VAL A 61 -0.96 -4.08 5.52
CA VAL A 61 -1.80 -5.19 6.00
C VAL A 61 -1.49 -5.60 7.44
N TRP A 62 -0.28 -5.33 7.93
CA TRP A 62 0.13 -5.61 9.31
C TRP A 62 -0.40 -4.59 10.32
N SER A 63 -1.03 -3.51 9.87
CA SER A 63 -1.63 -2.49 10.75
C SER A 63 -2.66 -3.08 11.72
N GLY A 64 -3.34 -4.15 11.37
CA GLY A 64 -4.32 -4.81 12.24
C GLY A 64 -3.76 -5.27 13.59
N ALA A 65 -2.49 -5.70 13.64
CA ALA A 65 -1.84 -6.07 14.89
C ALA A 65 -1.64 -4.87 15.81
N PHE A 66 -1.20 -3.73 15.25
CA PHE A 66 -1.02 -2.49 16.00
C PHE A 66 -2.34 -1.86 16.42
N PHE A 67 -3.36 -1.90 15.57
CA PHE A 67 -4.71 -1.46 15.91
C PHE A 67 -5.25 -2.20 17.15
N LYS A 68 -5.07 -3.52 17.19
CA LYS A 68 -5.45 -4.31 18.36
C LYS A 68 -4.67 -3.93 19.62
N GLN A 69 -3.37 -3.63 19.51
CA GLN A 69 -2.54 -3.19 20.64
C GLN A 69 -3.04 -1.86 21.23
N ILE A 70 -3.49 -0.93 20.40
CA ILE A 70 -4.02 0.37 20.82
C ILE A 70 -5.53 0.35 21.13
N GLY A 71 -6.17 -0.84 21.21
CA GLY A 71 -7.58 -0.97 21.59
C GLY A 71 -8.61 -0.78 20.46
N LEU A 72 -8.18 -0.71 19.21
CA LEU A 72 -9.08 -0.60 18.05
C LEU A 72 -9.35 -1.98 17.44
N ASP A 73 -10.58 -2.46 17.54
CA ASP A 73 -11.00 -3.73 16.89
C ASP A 73 -11.34 -3.49 15.42
N LYS A 74 -10.31 -3.32 14.60
CA LYS A 74 -10.41 -3.16 13.15
C LYS A 74 -9.64 -4.24 12.43
N ARG A 75 -10.26 -4.81 11.39
CA ARG A 75 -9.69 -5.91 10.64
C ARG A 75 -9.05 -5.44 9.35
N PHE A 76 -7.88 -5.97 9.08
CA PHE A 76 -7.19 -5.83 7.81
C PHE A 76 -7.07 -7.21 7.17
N TYR A 77 -7.43 -7.30 5.91
CA TYR A 77 -7.38 -8.54 5.16
C TYR A 77 -6.30 -8.45 4.08
N PRO A 78 -5.41 -9.42 3.97
CA PRO A 78 -4.50 -9.48 2.84
C PRO A 78 -5.28 -9.86 1.58
N VAL A 79 -5.03 -9.13 0.50
CA VAL A 79 -5.43 -9.56 -0.84
C VAL A 79 -4.17 -9.67 -1.67
N LYS A 80 -3.65 -10.90 -1.78
CA LYS A 80 -2.45 -11.17 -2.56
C LYS A 80 -2.68 -10.86 -4.03
N GLY A 81 -1.74 -10.15 -4.63
CA GLY A 81 -1.69 -9.88 -6.05
C GLY A 81 -0.35 -10.30 -6.63
N GLU A 82 -0.39 -11.19 -7.59
CA GLU A 82 0.77 -11.63 -8.32
C GLU A 82 0.90 -10.86 -9.63
N CYS A 83 2.11 -10.59 -10.04
CA CYS A 83 2.46 -9.90 -11.28
C CYS A 83 3.67 -10.57 -11.91
N LEU A 84 3.81 -10.35 -13.22
CA LEU A 84 5.05 -10.65 -13.93
C LEU A 84 5.44 -9.49 -14.84
N SER A 85 6.73 -9.41 -15.18
CA SER A 85 7.20 -8.52 -16.23
C SER A 85 7.94 -9.30 -17.30
N VAL A 86 7.80 -8.81 -18.53
CA VAL A 86 8.48 -9.34 -19.72
C VAL A 86 9.20 -8.23 -20.46
N TRP A 87 10.26 -8.57 -21.20
CA TRP A 87 10.93 -7.63 -22.08
C TRP A 87 10.11 -7.44 -23.36
N ASN A 88 9.84 -6.18 -23.71
CA ASN A 88 9.11 -5.85 -24.92
C ASN A 88 10.06 -5.87 -26.14
N ASP A 89 9.96 -6.87 -26.95
CA ASP A 89 10.79 -7.05 -28.15
C ASP A 89 10.24 -6.27 -29.37
N GLY A 90 9.87 -4.99 -29.16
CA GLY A 90 9.55 -4.07 -30.26
C GLY A 90 8.06 -3.87 -30.56
N ILE A 91 7.15 -4.34 -29.72
CA ILE A 91 5.71 -4.04 -29.86
C ILE A 91 5.47 -2.56 -29.51
N PRO A 92 4.83 -1.77 -30.38
CA PRO A 92 4.60 -0.34 -30.16
C PRO A 92 3.41 -0.10 -29.20
N LEU A 93 3.41 -0.74 -28.03
CA LEU A 93 2.38 -0.55 -27.03
C LEU A 93 2.72 0.70 -26.18
N THR A 94 1.88 1.73 -26.28
CA THR A 94 2.07 3.00 -25.58
C THR A 94 1.01 3.26 -24.50
N ARG A 95 -0.02 2.40 -24.40
CA ARG A 95 -1.13 2.55 -23.46
C ARG A 95 -1.35 1.24 -22.70
N THR A 96 -1.94 1.33 -21.52
CA THR A 96 -2.39 0.16 -20.76
C THR A 96 -3.47 -0.59 -21.53
N LEU A 97 -3.33 -1.91 -21.67
CA LEU A 97 -4.42 -2.79 -22.02
C LEU A 97 -5.06 -3.30 -20.72
N TYR A 98 -6.38 -3.37 -20.69
CA TYR A 98 -7.13 -3.88 -19.55
C TYR A 98 -8.30 -4.75 -20.00
N HIS A 99 -8.35 -5.98 -19.51
CA HIS A 99 -9.45 -6.90 -19.76
C HIS A 99 -9.54 -7.97 -18.67
N ASP A 100 -10.74 -8.33 -18.25
CA ASP A 100 -11.02 -9.41 -17.28
C ASP A 100 -10.14 -9.34 -16.02
N HIS A 101 -10.09 -8.16 -15.39
CA HIS A 101 -9.28 -7.87 -14.20
C HIS A 101 -7.75 -8.07 -14.37
N CYS A 102 -7.29 -8.24 -15.62
CA CYS A 102 -5.89 -8.28 -15.98
C CYS A 102 -5.50 -7.02 -16.75
N TYR A 103 -4.27 -6.56 -16.58
CA TYR A 103 -3.72 -5.42 -17.31
C TYR A 103 -2.33 -5.75 -17.88
N ILE A 104 -1.99 -5.09 -18.98
CA ILE A 104 -0.63 -5.01 -19.50
C ILE A 104 -0.23 -3.55 -19.53
N VAL A 105 0.77 -3.18 -18.74
CA VAL A 105 1.25 -1.80 -18.61
C VAL A 105 2.62 -1.67 -19.25
N PRO A 106 2.78 -0.88 -20.33
CA PRO A 106 4.10 -0.59 -20.87
C PRO A 106 4.88 0.32 -19.93
N ARG A 107 6.17 0.06 -19.80
CA ARG A 107 7.10 0.84 -18.97
C ARG A 107 8.17 1.51 -19.82
N HIS A 108 8.62 2.69 -19.41
CA HIS A 108 9.72 3.40 -20.07
C HIS A 108 11.03 2.58 -20.10
N SER A 109 11.18 1.63 -19.20
CA SER A 109 12.30 0.69 -19.18
C SER A 109 12.34 -0.32 -20.34
N GLY A 110 11.36 -0.29 -21.25
CA GLY A 110 11.23 -1.26 -22.32
C GLY A 110 10.62 -2.59 -21.87
N LYS A 111 9.93 -2.61 -20.72
CA LYS A 111 9.24 -3.78 -20.19
C LYS A 111 7.73 -3.64 -20.29
N LEU A 112 7.03 -4.77 -20.32
CA LEU A 112 5.59 -4.84 -20.08
C LEU A 112 5.36 -5.49 -18.71
N VAL A 113 4.52 -4.87 -17.88
CA VAL A 113 4.07 -5.44 -16.61
C VAL A 113 2.68 -6.02 -16.79
N VAL A 114 2.52 -7.29 -16.48
CA VAL A 114 1.25 -8.02 -16.50
C VAL A 114 0.79 -8.23 -15.05
N GLY A 115 -0.42 -7.87 -14.75
CA GLY A 115 -1.01 -8.01 -13.41
C GLY A 115 -2.54 -7.85 -13.43
N ALA A 116 -3.16 -8.09 -12.35
CA ALA A 116 -2.68 -8.82 -11.20
C ALA A 116 -3.74 -9.83 -10.75
N THR A 117 -3.30 -10.92 -10.16
CA THR A 117 -4.22 -11.83 -9.49
C THR A 117 -4.88 -11.16 -8.28
N MET A 118 -5.96 -11.74 -7.81
CA MET A 118 -6.63 -11.33 -6.57
C MET A 118 -6.99 -12.58 -5.75
N LYS A 119 -6.23 -12.82 -4.68
CA LYS A 119 -6.41 -13.96 -3.76
C LYS A 119 -6.69 -13.43 -2.35
N PRO A 120 -7.97 -13.23 -1.98
CA PRO A 120 -8.33 -12.77 -0.64
C PRO A 120 -7.92 -13.77 0.44
N GLY A 121 -7.41 -13.27 1.57
CA GLY A 121 -7.01 -14.08 2.71
C GLY A 121 -5.65 -14.78 2.60
N ASP A 122 -4.98 -14.68 1.46
CA ASP A 122 -3.66 -15.29 1.26
C ASP A 122 -2.54 -14.36 1.75
N TRP A 123 -1.80 -14.84 2.78
CA TRP A 123 -0.65 -14.15 3.38
C TRP A 123 0.69 -14.49 2.74
N ASN A 124 0.70 -15.38 1.75
CA ASN A 124 1.93 -15.78 1.07
C ASN A 124 2.43 -14.68 0.14
N GLU A 125 3.60 -14.13 0.39
CA GLU A 125 4.22 -13.07 -0.41
C GLU A 125 5.00 -13.59 -1.62
N GLN A 126 5.01 -14.92 -1.84
CA GLN A 126 5.68 -15.51 -3.00
C GLN A 126 4.69 -15.70 -4.16
N PRO A 127 5.09 -15.45 -5.42
CA PRO A 127 4.27 -15.78 -6.57
C PRO A 127 4.17 -17.30 -6.72
N GLU A 128 3.01 -17.78 -7.12
CA GLU A 128 2.73 -19.18 -7.36
C GLU A 128 2.55 -19.48 -8.85
N LEU A 129 2.95 -20.68 -9.26
CA LEU A 129 2.89 -21.09 -10.68
C LEU A 129 1.49 -20.90 -11.28
N GLY A 130 0.44 -21.32 -10.55
CA GLY A 130 -0.95 -21.20 -11.03
C GLY A 130 -1.41 -19.75 -11.23
N GLY A 131 -0.97 -18.82 -10.37
CA GLY A 131 -1.27 -17.40 -10.53
C GLY A 131 -0.56 -16.79 -11.74
N ILE A 132 0.70 -17.16 -11.94
CA ILE A 132 1.48 -16.70 -13.11
C ILE A 132 0.90 -17.30 -14.41
N GLU A 133 0.51 -18.57 -14.42
CA GLU A 133 -0.17 -19.21 -15.56
C GLU A 133 -1.46 -18.48 -15.92
N GLU A 134 -2.30 -18.15 -14.93
CA GLU A 134 -3.53 -17.37 -15.15
C GLU A 134 -3.22 -16.03 -15.83
N LEU A 135 -2.23 -15.29 -15.34
CA LEU A 135 -1.83 -13.99 -15.90
C LEU A 135 -1.32 -14.14 -17.34
N ILE A 136 -0.49 -15.14 -17.61
CA ILE A 136 0.02 -15.41 -18.99
C ILE A 136 -1.15 -15.71 -19.93
N ARG A 137 -2.08 -16.56 -19.53
CA ARG A 137 -3.26 -16.91 -20.33
C ARG A 137 -4.12 -15.67 -20.65
N LYS A 138 -4.39 -14.82 -19.64
CA LYS A 138 -5.14 -13.56 -19.82
C LYS A 138 -4.38 -12.55 -20.69
N ALA A 139 -3.08 -12.42 -20.49
CA ALA A 139 -2.25 -11.53 -21.28
C ALA A 139 -2.19 -11.94 -22.75
N LYS A 140 -2.08 -13.23 -23.06
CA LYS A 140 -2.12 -13.76 -24.43
C LYS A 140 -3.44 -13.45 -25.13
N SER A 141 -4.57 -13.41 -24.43
CA SER A 141 -5.86 -13.03 -25.05
C SER A 141 -5.92 -11.55 -25.45
N MET A 142 -5.16 -10.66 -24.79
CA MET A 142 -5.07 -9.24 -25.12
C MET A 142 -3.95 -8.91 -26.11
N LEU A 143 -2.84 -9.61 -25.99
CA LEU A 143 -1.62 -9.39 -26.76
C LEU A 143 -0.98 -10.76 -27.09
N PRO A 144 -1.38 -11.43 -28.20
CA PRO A 144 -0.90 -12.78 -28.54
C PRO A 144 0.63 -12.88 -28.61
N ASP A 145 1.30 -11.87 -29.14
CA ASP A 145 2.75 -11.84 -29.31
C ASP A 145 3.53 -11.87 -27.99
N ILE A 146 2.87 -11.63 -26.85
CA ILE A 146 3.51 -11.69 -25.52
C ILE A 146 4.08 -13.09 -25.22
N GLU A 147 3.58 -14.12 -25.88
CA GLU A 147 4.03 -15.51 -25.72
C GLU A 147 5.50 -15.70 -26.07
N SER A 148 6.02 -14.93 -27.02
CA SER A 148 7.42 -15.00 -27.45
C SER A 148 8.37 -14.16 -26.61
N MET A 149 7.85 -13.31 -25.70
CA MET A 149 8.66 -12.39 -24.91
C MET A 149 9.39 -13.10 -23.78
N LYS A 150 10.54 -12.58 -23.43
CA LYS A 150 11.36 -13.10 -22.34
C LYS A 150 10.85 -12.61 -20.97
N ILE A 151 10.67 -13.54 -20.05
CA ILE A 151 10.32 -13.21 -18.66
C ILE A 151 11.49 -12.46 -18.03
N ASP A 152 11.21 -11.35 -17.37
CA ASP A 152 12.15 -10.58 -16.55
C ASP A 152 12.06 -10.99 -15.07
N GLN A 153 10.87 -10.89 -14.49
CA GLN A 153 10.63 -11.29 -13.09
C GLN A 153 9.16 -11.58 -12.80
N CYS A 154 8.93 -12.36 -11.75
CA CYS A 154 7.62 -12.56 -11.13
C CYS A 154 7.68 -12.11 -9.67
N TRP A 155 6.61 -11.50 -9.17
CA TRP A 155 6.51 -11.09 -7.77
C TRP A 155 5.08 -11.14 -7.28
N ALA A 156 4.91 -11.08 -5.97
CA ALA A 156 3.62 -10.92 -5.32
C ALA A 156 3.69 -9.81 -4.27
N GLY A 157 2.53 -9.29 -3.89
CA GLY A 157 2.40 -8.32 -2.81
C GLY A 157 1.01 -8.41 -2.16
N LEU A 158 0.93 -7.97 -0.90
CA LEU A 158 -0.28 -8.03 -0.11
C LEU A 158 -0.93 -6.64 -0.08
N ARG A 159 -2.14 -6.55 -0.64
CA ARG A 159 -2.94 -5.33 -0.54
C ARG A 159 -3.69 -5.33 0.78
N PRO A 160 -3.63 -4.24 1.56
CA PRO A 160 -4.36 -4.14 2.83
C PRO A 160 -5.82 -3.77 2.57
N GLU A 161 -6.72 -4.73 2.57
CA GLU A 161 -8.15 -4.49 2.49
C GLU A 161 -8.74 -4.30 3.88
N THR A 162 -9.73 -3.43 4.01
CA THR A 162 -10.51 -3.18 5.22
C THR A 162 -11.93 -3.74 5.07
N GLY A 163 -12.70 -3.77 6.15
CA GLY A 163 -14.05 -4.33 6.11
C GLY A 163 -15.02 -3.64 5.16
N ASP A 164 -14.80 -2.35 4.86
CA ASP A 164 -15.63 -1.54 3.96
C ASP A 164 -14.88 -1.07 2.69
N GLY A 165 -13.65 -1.54 2.48
CA GLY A 165 -12.82 -1.18 1.33
C GLY A 165 -12.23 0.23 1.36
N ASN A 166 -12.48 1.02 2.41
CA ASN A 166 -11.93 2.38 2.56
C ASN A 166 -10.76 2.39 3.56
N PRO A 167 -9.74 3.23 3.36
CA PRO A 167 -8.64 3.32 4.31
C PRO A 167 -9.08 3.89 5.66
N TYR A 168 -8.33 3.58 6.70
CA TYR A 168 -8.37 4.30 7.97
C TYR A 168 -7.28 5.36 7.94
N ILE A 169 -7.71 6.64 8.01
CA ILE A 169 -6.82 7.81 8.03
C ILE A 169 -7.35 8.74 9.11
N GLY A 170 -6.55 8.99 10.15
CA GLY A 170 -6.99 9.84 11.24
C GLY A 170 -6.22 9.62 12.53
N THR A 171 -6.75 10.18 13.60
CA THR A 171 -6.24 10.03 14.96
C THR A 171 -6.99 8.94 15.71
N HIS A 172 -6.34 8.37 16.72
CA HIS A 172 -6.99 7.45 17.65
C HIS A 172 -8.05 8.22 18.48
N PRO A 173 -9.26 7.65 18.67
CA PRO A 173 -10.37 8.37 19.31
C PRO A 173 -10.11 8.81 20.75
N GLU A 174 -9.27 8.08 21.49
CA GLU A 174 -8.95 8.37 22.89
C GLU A 174 -7.53 8.91 23.09
N ASN A 175 -6.71 9.02 22.02
CA ASN A 175 -5.34 9.51 22.10
C ASN A 175 -4.88 10.16 20.80
N ASP A 176 -4.91 11.47 20.75
CA ASP A 176 -4.57 12.29 19.58
C ASP A 176 -3.10 12.17 19.12
N ARG A 177 -2.24 11.56 19.93
CA ARG A 177 -0.82 11.34 19.61
C ARG A 177 -0.58 10.11 18.74
N ILE A 178 -1.56 9.21 18.65
CA ILE A 178 -1.49 8.03 17.77
C ILE A 178 -2.37 8.29 16.56
N LEU A 179 -1.75 8.27 15.39
CA LEU A 179 -2.42 8.43 14.11
C LEU A 179 -2.26 7.14 13.28
N PHE A 180 -3.08 7.02 12.26
CA PHE A 180 -3.01 5.89 11.34
C PHE A 180 -3.33 6.30 9.90
N ALA A 181 -2.61 5.68 8.98
CA ALA A 181 -2.76 5.84 7.54
C ALA A 181 -2.60 4.46 6.88
N ALA A 182 -3.67 3.64 6.89
CA ALA A 182 -3.59 2.23 6.49
C ALA A 182 -4.87 1.76 5.79
N GLY A 183 -4.80 0.61 5.10
CA GLY A 183 -5.97 0.01 4.48
C GLY A 183 -6.37 0.58 3.12
N HIS A 184 -5.45 1.18 2.39
CA HIS A 184 -5.71 1.82 1.08
C HIS A 184 -6.01 0.83 -0.05
N PHE A 185 -5.91 -0.47 0.19
CA PHE A 185 -6.18 -1.54 -0.76
C PHE A 185 -5.51 -1.32 -2.12
N ARG A 186 -6.28 -1.08 -3.19
CA ARG A 186 -5.79 -0.87 -4.56
C ARG A 186 -5.36 0.57 -4.85
N ASN A 187 -5.71 1.51 -3.98
CA ASN A 187 -5.56 2.94 -4.21
C ASN A 187 -4.35 3.56 -3.49
N GLY A 188 -3.51 2.74 -2.83
CA GLY A 188 -2.41 3.23 -2.00
C GLY A 188 -1.43 4.15 -2.74
N ILE A 189 -1.01 3.78 -3.94
CA ILE A 189 -0.07 4.61 -4.74
C ILE A 189 -0.73 5.94 -5.14
N LEU A 190 -1.98 5.89 -5.59
CA LEU A 190 -2.71 7.09 -6.03
C LEU A 190 -2.95 8.06 -4.86
N LEU A 191 -3.32 7.53 -3.70
CA LEU A 191 -3.71 8.34 -2.54
C LEU A 191 -2.52 8.73 -1.64
N ALA A 192 -1.34 8.11 -1.79
CA ALA A 192 -0.21 8.33 -0.90
C ALA A 192 0.18 9.80 -0.70
N PRO A 193 0.24 10.66 -1.75
CA PRO A 193 0.60 12.08 -1.56
C PRO A 193 -0.44 12.82 -0.71
N ALA A 194 -1.73 12.67 -1.03
CA ALA A 194 -2.82 13.34 -0.30
C ALA A 194 -2.93 12.80 1.14
N THR A 195 -2.71 11.49 1.34
CA THR A 195 -2.67 10.90 2.68
C THR A 195 -1.51 11.45 3.51
N GLY A 196 -0.33 11.58 2.91
CA GLY A 196 0.83 12.16 3.58
C GLY A 196 0.63 13.61 3.99
N GLU A 197 0.05 14.42 3.09
CA GLU A 197 -0.32 15.81 3.38
C GLU A 197 -1.35 15.89 4.53
N MET A 198 -2.42 15.10 4.45
CA MET A 198 -3.45 15.04 5.50
C MET A 198 -2.86 14.64 6.86
N MET A 199 -1.94 13.67 6.90
CA MET A 199 -1.26 13.28 8.14
C MET A 199 -0.39 14.41 8.71
N ALA A 200 0.36 15.10 7.86
CA ALA A 200 1.18 16.23 8.26
C ALA A 200 0.32 17.36 8.82
N ASP A 201 -0.79 17.70 8.15
CA ASP A 201 -1.72 18.73 8.62
C ASP A 201 -2.34 18.38 9.96
N MET A 202 -2.75 17.13 10.17
CA MET A 202 -3.26 16.67 11.48
C MET A 202 -2.23 16.81 12.59
N ILE A 203 -0.97 16.42 12.34
CA ILE A 203 0.12 16.51 13.35
C ILE A 203 0.47 17.97 13.66
N LEU A 204 0.45 18.83 12.66
CA LEU A 204 0.79 20.25 12.80
C LEU A 204 -0.39 21.12 13.28
N GLY A 205 -1.58 20.54 13.44
CA GLY A 205 -2.79 21.26 13.84
C GLY A 205 -3.35 22.17 12.72
N ASN A 206 -2.98 21.93 11.48
CA ASN A 206 -3.55 22.63 10.32
C ASN A 206 -4.97 22.14 10.02
N PRO A 207 -5.82 22.97 9.38
CA PRO A 207 -7.18 22.58 9.02
C PRO A 207 -7.22 21.44 8.00
N VAL A 208 -7.91 20.36 8.31
CA VAL A 208 -8.24 19.26 7.40
C VAL A 208 -9.75 19.29 7.12
N LYS A 209 -10.16 18.97 5.90
CA LYS A 209 -11.57 18.94 5.52
C LYS A 209 -12.35 17.95 6.41
N THR A 210 -13.40 18.43 7.03
CA THR A 210 -14.22 17.63 7.96
C THR A 210 -14.79 16.39 7.27
N GLU A 211 -15.19 16.48 6.01
CA GLU A 211 -15.74 15.36 5.25
C GLU A 211 -14.71 14.23 5.10
N TRP A 212 -13.43 14.54 4.97
CA TRP A 212 -12.36 13.54 4.88
C TRP A 212 -12.12 12.87 6.24
N ILE A 213 -12.08 13.67 7.31
CA ILE A 213 -11.93 13.13 8.67
C ILE A 213 -13.08 12.15 8.95
N GLU A 214 -14.32 12.55 8.71
CA GLU A 214 -15.49 11.70 8.96
C GLU A 214 -15.54 10.46 8.08
N ALA A 215 -15.11 10.56 6.82
CA ALA A 215 -15.10 9.42 5.89
C ALA A 215 -14.07 8.35 6.25
N PHE A 216 -12.93 8.73 6.84
CA PHE A 216 -11.79 7.82 7.04
C PHE A 216 -11.45 7.53 8.50
N LYS A 217 -12.11 8.14 9.49
CA LYS A 217 -11.89 7.87 10.91
C LYS A 217 -12.14 6.40 11.28
N ALA A 218 -11.52 5.93 12.35
CA ALA A 218 -11.66 4.54 12.78
C ALA A 218 -13.08 4.20 13.26
N GLU A 219 -13.79 5.16 13.86
CA GLU A 219 -15.14 4.96 14.42
C GLU A 219 -16.27 5.05 13.39
N ARG A 220 -15.93 5.25 12.10
CA ARG A 220 -16.97 5.27 11.05
C ARG A 220 -17.75 3.97 11.02
N LYS A 221 -19.02 4.07 10.65
CA LYS A 221 -19.83 2.88 10.36
C LYS A 221 -19.32 2.23 9.07
N GLU A 222 -18.75 1.06 9.20
CA GLU A 222 -18.31 0.28 8.04
C GLU A 222 -19.53 -0.18 7.24
N ALA A 223 -19.61 0.24 5.97
CA ALA A 223 -20.59 -0.30 5.05
C ALA A 223 -20.14 -1.73 4.69
N VAL A 224 -20.93 -2.73 5.07
CA VAL A 224 -20.63 -4.13 4.70
C VAL A 224 -20.78 -4.26 3.18
N HIS A 225 -19.67 -4.31 2.46
CA HIS A 225 -19.67 -4.74 1.08
C HIS A 225 -20.01 -6.25 1.05
N ARG A 226 -21.20 -6.54 0.50
CA ARG A 226 -21.65 -7.91 0.22
C ARG A 226 -21.02 -8.41 -1.08
#